data_f50cccf7fc50a73b28f850cc1eb47645
#
_entry.id   f50cccf7fc50a73b28f850cc1eb47645
#
_cell.length_a   1.000
_cell.length_b   1.000
_cell.length_c   1.000
_cell.angle_alpha   90.00
_cell.angle_beta   90.00
_cell.angle_gamma   90.00
#
_symmetry.space_group_name_H-M   'P 1'
#
loop_
_entity.id
_entity.type
_entity.pdbx_description
1 polymer ?
#
loop_
_entity_poly.entity_id
_entity_poly.type
_entity_poly.pdbx_seq_one_letter_code
_entity_poly.pdbx_strand_id
1 'polypeptide(L)'
;MKWTRGVARLVTTSCVAVLIAAGLGLAVRAQPGQASFTGSAPPPQTTAAAPTLPAPSATTQGPLAPAVTLTSRPTPTAPTSQSATPAPVSTPRTTAPLPSRAPAALPTLDFALSSFNVLGSSHTSATGKKPGMASGPVRARWAAELIRRHGADVVGFQELQGNQLAELQRYTDMDFFPGFSMRRADTENSIGWHRGVWVAVETHTVDIPYFNGNRRAMPYVKLRHVATGIEAWFANFHNPADTRQFRRQQVYRSRATAIQIALVNRLLRRSDTPVFVTGDMNERGSYFCRLTGGAPMVAARGGSNNGGCRPDNPRAVDWIFGSRGVSFTDYVEDRGSLVDITTDHPMLVARAHLVGRPADTSGVPGDLPGAVSGD
;
A
#
# COMPACT_ATOMS: atom_id res chain seq x y z
N MET A 1 69.44 -13.61 -24.88
CA MET A 1 70.08 -12.43 -25.43
C MET A 1 69.10 -11.26 -25.28
N LYS A 2 69.53 -10.26 -24.43
CA LYS A 2 69.11 -8.83 -24.44
C LYS A 2 67.63 -8.46 -24.31
N TRP A 3 67.12 -7.60 -23.54
CA TRP A 3 67.60 -6.57 -22.57
C TRP A 3 66.34 -5.95 -21.94
N THR A 4 66.39 -5.71 -20.67
CA THR A 4 65.53 -4.97 -19.79
C THR A 4 65.43 -3.48 -20.15
N ARG A 5 64.29 -2.83 -19.87
CA ARG A 5 64.28 -1.47 -19.36
C ARG A 5 63.01 -1.21 -18.53
N GLY A 6 63.22 -1.01 -17.21
CA GLY A 6 62.21 -0.51 -16.30
C GLY A 6 62.07 1.00 -16.42
N VAL A 7 60.90 1.50 -16.11
CA VAL A 7 60.64 2.94 -15.87
C VAL A 7 60.03 3.08 -14.49
N ALA A 8 60.83 3.62 -13.57
CA ALA A 8 60.39 4.04 -12.26
C ALA A 8 59.62 5.35 -12.39
N ARG A 9 58.42 5.39 -11.80
CA ARG A 9 57.69 6.69 -11.58
C ARG A 9 57.88 7.14 -10.16
N LEU A 10 58.46 8.31 -10.04
CA LEU A 10 58.64 9.10 -8.82
C LEU A 10 57.24 9.51 -8.28
N VAL A 11 57.00 9.22 -7.01
CA VAL A 11 55.89 9.78 -6.25
C VAL A 11 56.46 11.02 -5.48
N THR A 12 56.04 12.18 -5.87
CA THR A 12 56.32 13.42 -5.14
C THR A 12 55.27 13.65 -4.06
N THR A 13 55.69 13.55 -2.82
CA THR A 13 54.89 13.86 -1.64
C THR A 13 55.00 15.38 -1.37
N SER A 14 53.92 16.12 -1.54
CA SER A 14 53.84 17.53 -1.13
C SER A 14 53.34 17.62 0.30
N CYS A 15 54.22 18.00 1.22
CA CYS A 15 53.85 18.42 2.57
C CYS A 15 53.33 19.87 2.53
N VAL A 16 52.07 20.07 2.93
CA VAL A 16 51.53 21.42 3.23
C VAL A 16 51.62 21.64 4.74
N ALA A 17 52.47 22.56 5.14
CA ALA A 17 52.57 23.02 6.52
C ALA A 17 51.44 24.01 6.82
N VAL A 18 50.64 23.74 7.85
CA VAL A 18 49.64 24.67 8.39
C VAL A 18 50.25 25.42 9.56
N LEU A 19 50.42 26.73 9.37
CA LEU A 19 50.82 27.68 10.42
C LEU A 19 49.63 27.95 11.35
N ILE A 20 49.79 27.63 12.64
CA ILE A 20 48.87 28.00 13.71
C ILE A 20 49.28 29.38 14.22
N ALA A 21 48.45 30.40 13.98
CA ALA A 21 48.56 31.71 14.62
C ALA A 21 47.72 31.71 15.89
N ALA A 22 48.36 31.80 17.04
CA ALA A 22 47.72 32.01 18.33
C ALA A 22 47.37 33.49 18.50
N GLY A 23 46.09 33.83 18.52
CA GLY A 23 45.60 35.18 18.87
C GLY A 23 44.95 35.14 20.26
N LEU A 24 45.59 35.76 21.24
CA LEU A 24 44.99 36.10 22.54
C LEU A 24 43.95 37.22 22.33
N GLY A 25 42.70 36.95 22.65
CA GLY A 25 41.60 37.91 22.68
C GLY A 25 40.92 37.91 24.04
N LEU A 26 40.94 39.07 24.71
CA LEU A 26 40.40 39.36 26.04
C LEU A 26 38.92 38.92 26.18
N ALA A 27 38.63 38.25 27.28
CA ALA A 27 37.28 37.96 27.73
C ALA A 27 36.63 39.24 28.33
N VAL A 28 35.59 39.74 27.69
CA VAL A 28 34.64 40.68 28.29
C VAL A 28 33.44 39.88 28.78
N ARG A 29 33.24 39.89 30.09
CA ARG A 29 32.19 39.23 30.81
C ARG A 29 30.94 40.13 30.77
N ALA A 30 29.93 39.79 29.96
CA ALA A 30 28.62 40.42 30.00
C ALA A 30 27.69 39.59 30.88
N GLN A 31 27.08 40.22 31.89
CA GLN A 31 26.04 39.63 32.72
C GLN A 31 24.72 39.53 31.95
N PRO A 32 23.87 38.48 32.20
CA PRO A 32 22.56 38.40 31.58
C PRO A 32 21.57 39.34 32.28
N GLY A 33 21.11 40.35 31.54
CA GLY A 33 19.96 41.15 31.95
C GLY A 33 18.68 40.33 31.89
N GLN A 34 17.95 40.34 32.99
CA GLN A 34 16.59 39.81 33.08
C GLN A 34 15.65 40.72 32.26
N ALA A 35 15.12 40.23 31.16
CA ALA A 35 14.01 40.86 30.47
C ALA A 35 12.71 40.37 31.09
N SER A 36 12.02 41.24 31.82
CA SER A 36 10.66 41.01 32.31
C SER A 36 9.68 41.08 31.14
N PHE A 37 9.10 39.96 30.75
CA PHE A 37 8.00 39.91 29.84
C PHE A 37 6.71 40.27 30.60
N THR A 38 6.19 41.47 30.39
CA THR A 38 4.83 41.83 30.74
C THR A 38 3.90 41.17 29.75
N GLY A 39 3.13 40.17 30.19
CA GLY A 39 2.17 39.48 29.39
C GLY A 39 0.98 40.37 29.06
N SER A 40 0.78 40.66 27.79
CA SER A 40 -0.51 41.14 27.25
C SER A 40 -1.44 39.98 27.04
N ALA A 41 -2.59 40.03 27.70
CA ALA A 41 -3.66 39.05 27.55
C ALA A 41 -4.19 39.07 26.09
N PRO A 42 -4.53 37.91 25.50
CA PRO A 42 -5.16 37.86 24.20
C PRO A 42 -6.58 38.45 24.26
N PRO A 43 -7.08 39.07 23.17
CA PRO A 43 -8.46 39.59 23.12
C PRO A 43 -9.47 38.44 23.19
N PRO A 44 -10.69 38.72 23.72
CA PRO A 44 -11.73 37.71 23.85
C PRO A 44 -12.14 37.17 22.46
N GLN A 45 -12.13 35.83 22.33
CA GLN A 45 -12.67 35.18 21.14
C GLN A 45 -14.20 35.35 21.10
N THR A 46 -14.69 35.98 20.09
CA THR A 46 -16.11 36.06 19.78
C THR A 46 -16.57 34.65 19.35
N THR A 47 -17.36 34.02 20.16
CA THR A 47 -18.05 32.75 19.82
C THR A 47 -19.03 33.01 18.69
N ALA A 48 -18.67 32.65 17.46
CA ALA A 48 -19.60 32.55 16.36
C ALA A 48 -20.57 31.39 16.64
N ALA A 49 -21.86 31.67 16.67
CA ALA A 49 -22.92 30.68 16.83
C ALA A 49 -22.87 29.68 15.68
N ALA A 50 -22.93 28.39 16.02
CA ALA A 50 -23.01 27.29 15.06
C ALA A 50 -24.29 27.43 14.21
N PRO A 51 -24.25 27.19 12.89
CA PRO A 51 -25.46 27.15 12.08
C PRO A 51 -26.31 25.94 12.46
N THR A 52 -27.55 26.22 12.86
CA THR A 52 -28.58 25.22 13.14
C THR A 52 -28.95 24.51 11.84
N LEU A 53 -28.75 23.21 11.77
CA LEU A 53 -29.25 22.38 10.66
C LEU A 53 -30.78 22.32 10.69
N PRO A 54 -31.47 22.42 9.56
CA PRO A 54 -32.90 22.23 9.50
C PRO A 54 -33.29 20.78 9.81
N ALA A 55 -34.35 20.62 10.60
CA ALA A 55 -34.92 19.30 10.95
C ALA A 55 -35.45 18.59 9.67
N PRO A 56 -35.37 17.25 9.60
CA PRO A 56 -35.92 16.51 8.47
C PRO A 56 -37.46 16.66 8.44
N SER A 57 -38.00 17.05 7.29
CA SER A 57 -39.43 17.11 7.01
C SER A 57 -40.06 15.74 7.10
N ALA A 58 -41.12 15.61 7.86
CA ALA A 58 -41.91 14.39 7.98
C ALA A 58 -42.57 14.05 6.61
N THR A 59 -42.21 12.87 6.09
CA THR A 59 -42.85 12.33 4.90
C THR A 59 -44.25 11.85 5.26
N THR A 60 -45.25 12.47 4.68
CA THR A 60 -46.68 12.12 4.80
C THR A 60 -46.89 10.74 4.17
N GLN A 61 -47.35 9.75 4.98
CA GLN A 61 -47.80 8.45 4.49
C GLN A 61 -49.08 8.66 3.65
N GLY A 62 -49.07 8.21 2.39
CA GLY A 62 -50.22 8.08 1.54
C GLY A 62 -51.14 6.93 1.99
N PRO A 63 -52.43 6.95 1.59
CA PRO A 63 -53.47 6.06 2.09
C PRO A 63 -53.24 4.61 1.64
N LEU A 64 -53.50 3.67 2.57
CA LEU A 64 -53.51 2.24 2.39
C LEU A 64 -54.55 1.80 1.34
N ALA A 65 -54.14 0.99 0.38
CA ALA A 65 -55.02 0.32 -0.55
C ALA A 65 -55.89 -0.78 0.17
N PRO A 66 -57.14 -1.00 -0.28
CA PRO A 66 -58.04 -1.92 0.39
C PRO A 66 -57.66 -3.40 0.21
N ALA A 67 -57.90 -4.18 1.27
CA ALA A 67 -57.69 -5.61 1.33
C ALA A 67 -58.47 -6.38 0.29
N VAL A 68 -57.81 -7.23 -0.48
CA VAL A 68 -58.46 -8.15 -1.43
C VAL A 68 -58.89 -9.41 -0.65
N THR A 69 -60.21 -9.67 -0.65
CA THR A 69 -60.83 -10.84 -0.05
C THR A 69 -60.52 -12.10 -0.90
N LEU A 70 -59.86 -13.08 -0.33
CA LEU A 70 -59.60 -14.37 -0.96
C LEU A 70 -60.86 -15.21 -0.98
N THR A 71 -61.43 -15.43 -2.17
CA THR A 71 -62.51 -16.41 -2.41
C THR A 71 -61.90 -17.82 -2.52
N SER A 72 -62.46 -18.73 -1.74
CA SER A 72 -62.10 -20.14 -1.66
C SER A 72 -62.34 -20.88 -2.98
N ARG A 73 -61.31 -21.58 -3.48
CA ARG A 73 -61.35 -22.47 -4.67
C ARG A 73 -61.92 -23.85 -4.30
N PRO A 74 -62.77 -24.46 -5.12
CA PRO A 74 -63.30 -25.79 -4.86
C PRO A 74 -62.26 -26.90 -5.06
N THR A 75 -62.38 -27.95 -4.24
CA THR A 75 -61.52 -29.14 -4.20
C THR A 75 -61.73 -29.97 -5.47
N PRO A 76 -60.70 -30.42 -6.17
CA PRO A 76 -60.85 -31.37 -7.27
C PRO A 76 -61.07 -32.81 -6.77
N THR A 77 -62.05 -33.48 -7.35
CA THR A 77 -62.41 -34.87 -7.13
C THR A 77 -61.37 -35.81 -7.73
N ALA A 78 -60.96 -36.86 -6.99
CA ALA A 78 -59.95 -37.82 -7.39
C ALA A 78 -60.48 -38.72 -8.55
N PRO A 79 -59.67 -39.04 -9.57
CA PRO A 79 -60.00 -39.98 -10.57
C PRO A 79 -59.73 -41.42 -10.11
N THR A 80 -60.64 -42.30 -10.49
CA THR A 80 -60.74 -43.77 -10.23
C THR A 80 -59.50 -44.48 -10.80
N SER A 81 -58.91 -45.37 -10.00
CA SER A 81 -57.80 -46.26 -10.37
C SER A 81 -58.24 -47.21 -11.56
N GLN A 82 -57.50 -47.09 -12.67
CA GLN A 82 -57.45 -48.11 -13.68
C GLN A 82 -56.25 -49.02 -13.47
N SER A 83 -56.50 -50.30 -13.44
CA SER A 83 -55.53 -51.40 -13.29
C SER A 83 -54.55 -51.41 -14.46
N ALA A 84 -53.23 -51.13 -14.18
CA ALA A 84 -52.22 -51.21 -15.20
C ALA A 84 -51.61 -52.59 -15.33
N THR A 85 -51.53 -53.05 -16.53
CA THR A 85 -50.82 -54.26 -16.96
C THR A 85 -49.38 -54.20 -16.70
N PRO A 86 -48.64 -55.21 -16.21
CA PRO A 86 -47.22 -55.13 -15.89
C PRO A 86 -46.39 -54.96 -17.17
N ALA A 87 -45.59 -53.94 -17.19
CA ALA A 87 -44.59 -53.65 -18.23
C ALA A 87 -43.35 -54.57 -18.12
N PRO A 88 -42.69 -54.89 -19.24
CA PRO A 88 -41.52 -55.78 -19.24
C PRO A 88 -40.34 -55.21 -18.44
N VAL A 89 -39.70 -56.13 -17.70
CA VAL A 89 -38.50 -55.84 -16.88
C VAL A 89 -37.37 -55.36 -17.79
N SER A 90 -37.06 -54.11 -17.67
CA SER A 90 -35.87 -53.50 -18.33
C SER A 90 -34.57 -53.98 -17.65
N THR A 91 -33.70 -54.60 -18.42
CA THR A 91 -32.34 -54.94 -18.00
C THR A 91 -31.60 -53.73 -17.50
N PRO A 92 -30.79 -53.82 -16.44
CA PRO A 92 -30.04 -52.67 -15.93
C PRO A 92 -29.04 -52.19 -16.99
N ARG A 93 -29.21 -50.93 -17.42
CA ARG A 93 -28.27 -50.25 -18.29
C ARG A 93 -27.00 -49.97 -17.48
N THR A 94 -25.91 -50.65 -17.80
CA THR A 94 -24.58 -50.35 -17.25
C THR A 94 -24.26 -48.92 -17.61
N THR A 95 -24.34 -48.03 -16.63
CA THR A 95 -23.88 -46.62 -16.77
C THR A 95 -22.36 -46.62 -16.89
N ALA A 96 -21.86 -46.25 -18.06
CA ALA A 96 -20.43 -45.99 -18.23
C ALA A 96 -19.99 -44.94 -17.20
N PRO A 97 -18.79 -45.11 -16.60
CA PRO A 97 -18.28 -44.08 -15.66
C PRO A 97 -18.15 -42.75 -16.39
N LEU A 98 -18.71 -41.69 -15.78
CA LEU A 98 -18.52 -40.32 -16.24
C LEU A 98 -17.01 -40.02 -16.32
N PRO A 99 -16.52 -39.42 -17.41
CA PRO A 99 -15.12 -39.07 -17.51
C PRO A 99 -14.75 -38.17 -16.33
N SER A 100 -13.76 -38.60 -15.55
CA SER A 100 -13.19 -37.81 -14.46
C SER A 100 -12.73 -36.48 -15.04
N ARG A 101 -13.37 -35.37 -14.64
CA ARG A 101 -12.96 -34.03 -15.06
C ARG A 101 -11.60 -33.77 -14.48
N ALA A 102 -10.60 -33.58 -15.32
CA ALA A 102 -9.25 -33.14 -14.87
C ALA A 102 -9.38 -31.92 -13.97
N PRO A 103 -8.59 -31.83 -12.89
CA PRO A 103 -8.59 -30.66 -12.02
C PRO A 103 -8.38 -29.40 -12.87
N ALA A 104 -9.23 -28.40 -12.71
CA ALA A 104 -9.04 -27.12 -13.37
C ALA A 104 -7.69 -26.49 -12.91
N ALA A 105 -6.91 -26.01 -13.87
CA ALA A 105 -5.67 -25.31 -13.54
C ALA A 105 -5.97 -24.12 -12.61
N LEU A 106 -5.14 -23.90 -11.60
CA LEU A 106 -5.28 -22.75 -10.71
C LEU A 106 -5.10 -21.45 -11.52
N PRO A 107 -5.92 -20.42 -11.26
CA PRO A 107 -5.77 -19.15 -11.94
C PRO A 107 -4.43 -18.51 -11.61
N THR A 108 -3.81 -17.88 -12.58
CA THR A 108 -2.58 -17.11 -12.42
C THR A 108 -2.86 -15.63 -12.65
N LEU A 109 -2.03 -14.76 -12.08
CA LEU A 109 -2.13 -13.31 -12.22
C LEU A 109 -0.74 -12.69 -12.27
N ASP A 110 -0.51 -11.90 -13.31
CA ASP A 110 0.65 -11.02 -13.44
C ASP A 110 0.19 -9.57 -13.36
N PHE A 111 0.86 -8.76 -12.53
CA PHE A 111 0.56 -7.35 -12.38
C PHE A 111 1.79 -6.55 -11.97
N ALA A 112 1.79 -5.23 -12.23
CA ALA A 112 2.88 -4.35 -11.86
C ALA A 112 2.63 -3.70 -10.48
N LEU A 113 3.55 -3.91 -9.55
CA LEU A 113 3.56 -3.31 -8.20
C LEU A 113 4.67 -2.27 -8.11
N SER A 114 4.37 -1.10 -7.53
CA SER A 114 5.34 -0.03 -7.33
C SER A 114 5.45 0.40 -5.87
N SER A 115 6.65 0.88 -5.48
CA SER A 115 6.88 1.69 -4.28
C SER A 115 7.42 3.04 -4.72
N PHE A 116 6.77 4.14 -4.29
CA PHE A 116 7.06 5.46 -4.82
C PHE A 116 6.95 6.56 -3.75
N ASN A 117 8.08 6.95 -3.17
CA ASN A 117 8.17 8.19 -2.40
C ASN A 117 8.15 9.38 -3.38
N VAL A 118 7.07 10.18 -3.33
CA VAL A 118 6.83 11.28 -4.29
C VAL A 118 7.35 12.63 -3.84
N LEU A 119 8.14 12.66 -2.77
CA LEU A 119 8.67 13.88 -2.13
C LEU A 119 7.56 14.90 -1.80
N GLY A 120 7.16 15.00 -0.56
CA GLY A 120 6.06 15.87 -0.11
C GLY A 120 6.17 17.32 -0.62
N SER A 121 5.05 17.92 -0.94
CA SER A 121 4.97 19.32 -1.42
C SER A 121 5.67 20.32 -0.51
N SER A 122 5.64 20.09 0.80
CA SER A 122 6.31 20.96 1.78
C SER A 122 7.83 21.00 1.61
N HIS A 123 8.43 19.94 1.03
CA HIS A 123 9.87 19.90 0.78
C HIS A 123 10.33 20.79 -0.37
N THR A 124 9.42 21.17 -1.26
CA THR A 124 9.71 22.02 -2.41
C THR A 124 9.11 23.43 -2.30
N SER A 125 8.56 23.79 -1.12
CA SER A 125 8.20 25.17 -0.80
C SER A 125 9.46 26.05 -0.68
N ALA A 126 9.30 27.37 -0.66
CA ALA A 126 10.41 28.32 -0.55
C ALA A 126 11.32 28.07 0.68
N THR A 127 10.77 27.52 1.76
CA THR A 127 11.50 27.16 2.99
C THR A 127 11.78 25.65 3.12
N GLY A 128 11.47 24.88 2.09
CA GLY A 128 11.66 23.43 2.07
C GLY A 128 13.10 22.99 1.86
N LYS A 129 13.32 21.68 1.90
CA LYS A 129 14.67 21.09 1.68
C LYS A 129 15.15 21.18 0.22
N LYS A 130 14.22 21.29 -0.74
CA LYS A 130 14.46 21.25 -2.19
C LYS A 130 13.72 22.42 -2.89
N PRO A 131 13.99 23.67 -2.52
CA PRO A 131 13.21 24.82 -3.03
C PRO A 131 13.39 25.05 -4.55
N GLY A 132 14.42 24.45 -5.17
CA GLY A 132 14.64 24.53 -6.63
C GLY A 132 13.82 23.55 -7.46
N MET A 133 13.14 22.58 -6.84
CA MET A 133 12.28 21.65 -7.57
C MET A 133 10.89 22.27 -7.81
N ALA A 134 10.19 21.76 -8.84
CA ALA A 134 8.82 22.16 -9.14
C ALA A 134 7.88 21.91 -7.95
N SER A 135 6.75 22.62 -7.90
CA SER A 135 5.76 22.48 -6.84
C SER A 135 5.19 21.04 -6.80
N GLY A 136 4.71 20.61 -5.62
CA GLY A 136 4.14 19.29 -5.43
C GLY A 136 3.06 18.91 -6.45
N PRO A 137 2.07 19.77 -6.75
CA PRO A 137 1.08 19.48 -7.80
C PRO A 137 1.67 19.22 -9.18
N VAL A 138 2.68 20.00 -9.60
CA VAL A 138 3.36 19.78 -10.89
C VAL A 138 4.08 18.42 -10.88
N ARG A 139 4.81 18.10 -9.81
CA ARG A 139 5.51 16.83 -9.66
C ARG A 139 4.55 15.63 -9.59
N ALA A 140 3.36 15.81 -9.01
CA ALA A 140 2.32 14.78 -8.99
C ALA A 140 1.81 14.42 -10.40
N ARG A 141 1.74 15.39 -11.33
CA ARG A 141 1.42 15.10 -12.75
C ARG A 141 2.52 14.28 -13.42
N TRP A 142 3.77 14.57 -13.13
CA TRP A 142 4.89 13.77 -13.61
C TRP A 142 4.91 12.36 -12.97
N ALA A 143 4.52 12.27 -11.70
CA ALA A 143 4.33 10.98 -11.04
C ALA A 143 3.21 10.15 -11.70
N ALA A 144 2.09 10.78 -12.09
CA ALA A 144 1.03 10.11 -12.84
C ALA A 144 1.53 9.60 -14.21
N GLU A 145 2.36 10.38 -14.90
CA GLU A 145 2.99 9.93 -16.16
C GLU A 145 3.95 8.75 -15.93
N LEU A 146 4.74 8.74 -14.86
CA LEU A 146 5.61 7.62 -14.51
C LEU A 146 4.79 6.35 -14.21
N ILE A 147 3.71 6.46 -13.44
CA ILE A 147 2.78 5.36 -13.15
C ILE A 147 2.25 4.75 -14.45
N ARG A 148 1.82 5.61 -15.40
CA ARG A 148 1.31 5.19 -16.71
C ARG A 148 2.40 4.51 -17.56
N ARG A 149 3.62 5.06 -17.60
CA ARG A 149 4.75 4.51 -18.40
C ARG A 149 5.14 3.12 -17.93
N HIS A 150 5.15 2.90 -16.61
CA HIS A 150 5.48 1.60 -16.04
C HIS A 150 4.28 0.66 -15.96
N GLY A 151 3.07 1.11 -16.30
CA GLY A 151 1.85 0.32 -16.17
C GLY A 151 1.61 -0.18 -14.76
N ALA A 152 1.92 0.65 -13.74
CA ALA A 152 1.83 0.23 -12.35
C ALA A 152 0.37 0.08 -11.91
N ASP A 153 -0.06 -1.15 -11.62
CA ASP A 153 -1.43 -1.48 -11.23
C ASP A 153 -1.73 -1.14 -9.77
N VAL A 154 -0.75 -1.34 -8.88
CA VAL A 154 -0.83 -1.00 -7.46
C VAL A 154 0.43 -0.23 -7.05
N VAL A 155 0.26 0.88 -6.33
CA VAL A 155 1.36 1.75 -5.90
C VAL A 155 1.27 2.04 -4.41
N GLY A 156 2.32 1.72 -3.66
CA GLY A 156 2.51 2.22 -2.30
C GLY A 156 3.21 3.57 -2.35
N PHE A 157 2.52 4.63 -1.92
CA PHE A 157 3.06 5.99 -1.91
C PHE A 157 3.62 6.36 -0.55
N GLN A 158 4.72 7.13 -0.54
CA GLN A 158 5.22 7.79 0.65
C GLN A 158 5.34 9.29 0.37
N GLU A 159 5.17 10.09 1.40
CA GLU A 159 5.16 11.56 1.36
C GLU A 159 4.06 12.18 0.46
N LEU A 160 3.04 11.44 0.10
CA LEU A 160 1.94 11.90 -0.77
C LEU A 160 1.04 12.91 -0.04
N GLN A 161 1.35 14.20 -0.13
CA GLN A 161 0.54 15.24 0.50
C GLN A 161 -0.76 15.52 -0.26
N GLY A 162 -1.77 16.08 0.42
CA GLY A 162 -3.14 16.18 -0.10
C GLY A 162 -3.26 16.89 -1.46
N ASN A 163 -2.45 17.93 -1.72
CA ASN A 163 -2.46 18.60 -3.01
C ASN A 163 -1.83 17.77 -4.14
N GLN A 164 -0.91 16.85 -3.81
CA GLN A 164 -0.36 15.87 -4.76
C GLN A 164 -1.36 14.75 -4.99
N LEU A 165 -2.01 14.26 -3.94
CA LEU A 165 -3.08 13.26 -4.05
C LEU A 165 -4.22 13.74 -4.95
N ALA A 166 -4.65 15.01 -4.80
CA ALA A 166 -5.70 15.59 -5.66
C ALA A 166 -5.32 15.55 -7.16
N GLU A 167 -4.05 15.83 -7.49
CA GLU A 167 -3.57 15.72 -8.87
C GLU A 167 -3.50 14.26 -9.32
N LEU A 168 -3.02 13.33 -8.49
CA LEU A 168 -3.01 11.91 -8.85
C LEU A 168 -4.43 11.38 -9.10
N GLN A 169 -5.42 11.72 -8.26
CA GLN A 169 -6.82 11.36 -8.49
C GLN A 169 -7.38 11.93 -9.80
N ARG A 170 -6.87 13.08 -10.23
CA ARG A 170 -7.29 13.74 -11.48
C ARG A 170 -6.64 13.14 -12.72
N TYR A 171 -5.38 12.68 -12.62
CA TYR A 171 -4.57 12.26 -13.76
C TYR A 171 -4.30 10.75 -13.83
N THR A 172 -4.87 9.99 -12.88
CA THR A 172 -4.83 8.52 -12.90
C THR A 172 -6.23 7.95 -12.68
N ASP A 173 -6.49 6.77 -13.19
CA ASP A 173 -7.71 6.01 -12.91
C ASP A 173 -7.55 5.16 -11.64
N MET A 174 -7.00 5.74 -10.57
CA MET A 174 -6.73 5.04 -9.32
C MET A 174 -7.71 5.43 -8.22
N ASP A 175 -8.07 4.44 -7.40
CA ASP A 175 -8.62 4.64 -6.06
C ASP A 175 -7.50 4.61 -5.04
N PHE A 176 -7.72 5.24 -3.87
CA PHE A 176 -6.68 5.42 -2.85
C PHE A 176 -7.21 5.12 -1.45
N PHE A 177 -6.40 4.44 -0.62
CA PHE A 177 -6.64 4.31 0.80
C PHE A 177 -5.35 4.59 1.59
N PRO A 178 -5.38 5.39 2.67
CA PRO A 178 -6.54 6.11 3.20
C PRO A 178 -7.01 7.28 2.32
N GLY A 179 -6.20 7.77 1.38
CA GLY A 179 -6.58 8.92 0.59
C GLY A 179 -6.95 10.11 1.47
N PHE A 180 -8.08 10.75 1.21
CA PHE A 180 -8.61 11.84 2.04
C PHE A 180 -9.49 11.38 3.21
N SER A 181 -9.67 10.07 3.43
CA SER A 181 -10.56 9.55 4.46
C SER A 181 -10.00 9.64 5.88
N MET A 182 -8.71 9.97 6.04
CA MET A 182 -8.03 10.06 7.32
C MET A 182 -7.34 11.42 7.51
N ARG A 183 -6.62 11.58 8.64
CA ARG A 183 -5.87 12.80 8.94
C ARG A 183 -4.81 13.07 7.87
N ARG A 184 -4.52 14.34 7.62
CA ARG A 184 -3.54 14.81 6.63
C ARG A 184 -2.20 14.06 6.67
N ALA A 185 -1.68 13.79 7.86
CA ALA A 185 -0.42 13.08 8.02
C ALA A 185 -0.49 11.60 7.57
N ASP A 186 -1.65 10.96 7.70
CA ASP A 186 -1.86 9.56 7.34
C ASP A 186 -2.07 9.41 5.83
N THR A 187 -2.66 10.42 5.15
CA THR A 187 -2.78 10.52 3.69
C THR A 187 -1.43 10.33 2.98
N GLU A 188 -0.35 10.81 3.59
CA GLU A 188 1.01 10.77 3.00
C GLU A 188 1.51 9.37 2.67
N ASN A 189 0.88 8.32 3.22
CA ASN A 189 1.31 6.93 3.03
C ASN A 189 0.27 6.09 2.29
N SER A 190 -0.56 6.67 1.45
CA SER A 190 -1.65 5.98 0.76
C SER A 190 -1.17 4.86 -0.15
N ILE A 191 -2.02 3.83 -0.30
CA ILE A 191 -1.93 2.84 -1.37
C ILE A 191 -2.92 3.26 -2.45
N GLY A 192 -2.46 3.31 -3.71
CA GLY A 192 -3.30 3.51 -4.89
C GLY A 192 -3.40 2.23 -5.71
N TRP A 193 -4.55 1.98 -6.33
CA TRP A 193 -4.75 0.85 -7.24
C TRP A 193 -5.63 1.25 -8.42
N HIS A 194 -5.37 0.67 -9.59
CA HIS A 194 -6.15 0.92 -10.79
C HIS A 194 -7.60 0.48 -10.62
N ARG A 195 -8.51 1.45 -10.72
CA ARG A 195 -9.96 1.23 -10.73
C ARG A 195 -10.34 0.35 -11.93
N GLY A 196 -11.19 -0.63 -11.71
CA GLY A 196 -11.57 -1.58 -12.77
C GLY A 196 -10.59 -2.75 -12.97
N VAL A 197 -9.34 -2.66 -12.48
CA VAL A 197 -8.41 -3.79 -12.41
C VAL A 197 -8.48 -4.43 -11.02
N TRP A 198 -8.51 -3.61 -9.98
CA TRP A 198 -8.59 -4.04 -8.60
C TRP A 198 -9.75 -3.39 -7.87
N VAL A 199 -10.36 -4.12 -6.93
CA VAL A 199 -11.38 -3.61 -6.01
C VAL A 199 -10.98 -3.89 -4.56
N ALA A 200 -11.15 -2.91 -3.68
CA ALA A 200 -10.88 -3.09 -2.27
C ALA A 200 -11.94 -3.97 -1.61
N VAL A 201 -11.49 -5.03 -0.93
CA VAL A 201 -12.31 -5.95 -0.13
C VAL A 201 -12.25 -5.55 1.34
N GLU A 202 -11.04 -5.24 1.82
CA GLU A 202 -10.81 -4.78 3.20
C GLU A 202 -9.81 -3.64 3.21
N THR A 203 -10.04 -2.65 4.08
CA THR A 203 -9.14 -1.52 4.29
C THR A 203 -8.87 -1.32 5.77
N HIS A 204 -7.60 -1.22 6.14
CA HIS A 204 -7.17 -1.14 7.53
C HIS A 204 -5.93 -0.25 7.67
N THR A 205 -5.63 0.10 8.92
CA THR A 205 -4.36 0.73 9.27
C THR A 205 -3.70 0.02 10.44
N VAL A 206 -2.38 0.15 10.53
CA VAL A 206 -1.59 -0.25 11.68
C VAL A 206 -0.72 0.92 12.12
N ASP A 207 -0.71 1.20 13.42
CA ASP A 207 0.11 2.27 13.96
C ASP A 207 1.55 1.83 14.13
N ILE A 208 2.48 2.64 13.63
CA ILE A 208 3.91 2.50 13.91
C ILE A 208 4.43 3.70 14.68
N PRO A 209 5.50 3.56 15.49
CA PRO A 209 6.21 4.72 16.02
C PRO A 209 6.93 5.44 14.88
N TYR A 210 6.65 6.73 14.76
CA TYR A 210 7.27 7.64 13.80
C TYR A 210 8.23 8.58 14.54
N PHE A 211 8.47 9.80 14.04
CA PHE A 211 9.42 10.74 14.68
C PHE A 211 9.17 10.86 16.19
N ASN A 212 10.22 10.61 16.98
CA ASN A 212 10.23 10.61 18.45
C ASN A 212 9.19 9.66 19.07
N GLY A 213 8.75 8.64 18.34
CA GLY A 213 7.78 7.66 18.81
C GLY A 213 6.32 8.08 18.65
N ASN A 214 6.02 9.22 18.04
CA ASN A 214 4.65 9.61 17.71
C ASN A 214 3.99 8.55 16.82
N ARG A 215 2.71 8.28 17.07
CA ARG A 215 1.97 7.29 16.28
C ARG A 215 1.67 7.82 14.88
N ARG A 216 1.94 6.99 13.87
CA ARG A 216 1.56 7.21 12.48
C ARG A 216 0.82 5.98 11.96
N ALA A 217 -0.39 6.18 11.45
CA ALA A 217 -1.16 5.10 10.84
C ALA A 217 -0.60 4.78 9.44
N MET A 218 -0.32 3.51 9.19
CA MET A 218 0.14 2.98 7.92
C MET A 218 -0.94 2.08 7.32
N PRO A 219 -1.28 2.24 6.04
CA PRO A 219 -2.36 1.49 5.42
C PRO A 219 -1.94 0.06 5.08
N TYR A 220 -2.92 -0.84 5.17
CA TYR A 220 -2.90 -2.12 4.48
C TYR A 220 -4.30 -2.46 3.98
N VAL A 221 -4.38 -2.97 2.77
CA VAL A 221 -5.63 -3.25 2.07
C VAL A 221 -5.62 -4.65 1.51
N LYS A 222 -6.78 -5.32 1.50
CA LYS A 222 -7.01 -6.52 0.71
C LYS A 222 -7.66 -6.09 -0.59
N LEU A 223 -7.01 -6.35 -1.70
CA LEU A 223 -7.55 -6.09 -3.03
C LEU A 223 -7.90 -7.42 -3.69
N ARG A 224 -8.98 -7.42 -4.48
CA ARG A 224 -9.39 -8.52 -5.35
C ARG A 224 -9.24 -8.07 -6.80
N HIS A 225 -8.51 -8.84 -7.59
CA HIS A 225 -8.38 -8.62 -9.02
C HIS A 225 -9.70 -8.95 -9.73
N VAL A 226 -10.25 -7.99 -10.47
CA VAL A 226 -11.61 -8.06 -11.03
C VAL A 226 -11.77 -9.24 -11.98
N ALA A 227 -10.81 -9.46 -12.88
CA ALA A 227 -10.92 -10.47 -13.92
C ALA A 227 -10.68 -11.91 -13.42
N THR A 228 -9.81 -12.12 -12.41
CA THR A 228 -9.42 -13.46 -11.94
C THR A 228 -10.03 -13.84 -10.59
N GLY A 229 -10.55 -12.88 -9.84
CA GLY A 229 -11.01 -13.07 -8.47
C GLY A 229 -9.89 -13.30 -7.44
N ILE A 230 -8.62 -13.33 -7.85
CA ILE A 230 -7.48 -13.51 -6.96
C ILE A 230 -7.39 -12.33 -5.99
N GLU A 231 -7.23 -12.64 -4.70
CA GLU A 231 -7.06 -11.65 -3.65
C GLU A 231 -5.60 -11.59 -3.19
N ALA A 232 -5.16 -10.39 -2.81
CA ALA A 232 -3.86 -10.16 -2.18
C ALA A 232 -3.93 -9.01 -1.17
N TRP A 233 -3.10 -9.09 -0.13
CA TRP A 233 -2.87 -8.01 0.82
C TRP A 233 -1.73 -7.11 0.35
N PHE A 234 -1.92 -5.81 0.43
CA PHE A 234 -0.92 -4.79 0.16
C PHE A 234 -0.76 -3.92 1.38
N ALA A 235 0.44 -3.82 1.91
CA ALA A 235 0.79 -2.95 3.03
C ALA A 235 1.87 -1.96 2.60
N ASN A 236 1.71 -0.68 2.98
CA ASN A 236 2.66 0.35 2.62
C ASN A 236 3.17 1.06 3.86
N PHE A 237 4.49 1.28 3.93
CA PHE A 237 5.15 1.86 5.10
C PHE A 237 6.09 3.00 4.73
N HIS A 238 6.21 3.92 5.68
CA HIS A 238 7.25 4.94 5.67
C HIS A 238 7.81 5.05 7.09
N ASN A 239 9.01 4.54 7.31
CA ASN A 239 9.66 4.57 8.61
C ASN A 239 10.34 5.92 8.86
N PRO A 240 10.54 6.35 10.13
CA PRO A 240 11.10 7.66 10.42
C PRO A 240 12.55 7.80 9.98
N ALA A 241 12.88 8.87 9.23
CA ALA A 241 14.22 9.23 8.84
C ALA A 241 15.02 9.87 9.99
N ASP A 242 16.35 9.74 9.96
CA ASP A 242 17.20 10.63 10.72
C ASP A 242 17.28 11.99 10.02
N THR A 243 16.82 13.05 10.67
CA THR A 243 16.85 14.42 10.14
C THR A 243 17.57 15.36 11.08
N ARG A 244 17.80 16.62 10.66
CA ARG A 244 18.35 17.67 11.55
C ARG A 244 17.53 17.81 12.84
N GLN A 245 16.20 17.79 12.71
CA GLN A 245 15.26 17.98 13.82
C GLN A 245 15.07 16.69 14.63
N PHE A 246 15.06 15.54 13.95
CA PHE A 246 14.79 14.24 14.55
C PHE A 246 16.01 13.33 14.33
N ARG A 247 16.91 13.31 15.30
CA ARG A 247 18.11 12.46 15.26
C ARG A 247 17.86 11.14 15.96
N ARG A 248 18.67 10.11 15.66
CA ARG A 248 18.69 8.81 16.37
C ARG A 248 17.35 8.08 16.32
N GLN A 249 16.70 8.08 15.15
CA GLN A 249 15.38 7.42 14.97
C GLN A 249 15.48 5.89 14.84
N GLN A 250 16.66 5.29 14.90
CA GLN A 250 16.86 3.85 14.73
C GLN A 250 16.02 3.00 15.68
N VAL A 251 15.82 3.43 16.94
CA VAL A 251 14.99 2.70 17.90
C VAL A 251 13.53 2.62 17.43
N TYR A 252 13.04 3.68 16.82
CA TYR A 252 11.66 3.71 16.30
C TYR A 252 11.52 2.91 15.00
N ARG A 253 12.52 2.96 14.09
CA ARG A 253 12.58 2.08 12.91
C ARG A 253 12.57 0.62 13.32
N SER A 254 13.36 0.22 14.31
CA SER A 254 13.40 -1.16 14.80
C SER A 254 12.04 -1.63 15.37
N ARG A 255 11.36 -0.77 16.13
CA ARG A 255 10.01 -1.05 16.65
C ARG A 255 8.98 -1.10 15.54
N ALA A 256 9.03 -0.18 14.58
CA ALA A 256 8.17 -0.19 13.39
C ALA A 256 8.32 -1.48 12.60
N THR A 257 9.57 -1.91 12.34
CA THR A 257 9.84 -3.17 11.63
C THR A 257 9.27 -4.39 12.39
N ALA A 258 9.37 -4.42 13.73
CA ALA A 258 8.77 -5.51 14.52
C ALA A 258 7.24 -5.56 14.37
N ILE A 259 6.57 -4.39 14.34
CA ILE A 259 5.12 -4.30 14.10
C ILE A 259 4.77 -4.77 12.69
N GLN A 260 5.56 -4.41 11.68
CA GLN A 260 5.38 -4.81 10.29
C GLN A 260 5.52 -6.34 10.13
N ILE A 261 6.54 -6.95 10.74
CA ILE A 261 6.74 -8.40 10.79
C ILE A 261 5.53 -9.09 11.46
N ALA A 262 5.07 -8.56 12.60
CA ALA A 262 3.90 -9.10 13.29
C ALA A 262 2.62 -9.00 12.45
N LEU A 263 2.43 -7.90 11.70
CA LEU A 263 1.31 -7.73 10.78
C LEU A 263 1.36 -8.78 9.65
N VAL A 264 2.49 -8.88 8.95
CA VAL A 264 2.66 -9.86 7.86
C VAL A 264 2.37 -11.27 8.35
N ASN A 265 2.99 -11.69 9.45
CA ASN A 265 2.78 -13.02 10.03
C ASN A 265 1.32 -13.25 10.45
N ARG A 266 0.63 -12.23 10.96
CA ARG A 266 -0.80 -12.31 11.30
C ARG A 266 -1.66 -12.51 10.06
N LEU A 267 -1.41 -11.78 8.98
CA LEU A 267 -2.15 -11.90 7.72
C LEU A 267 -1.96 -13.30 7.10
N LEU A 268 -0.73 -13.77 7.05
CA LEU A 268 -0.39 -15.10 6.52
C LEU A 268 -0.94 -16.27 7.35
N ARG A 269 -1.17 -16.07 8.66
CA ARG A 269 -1.84 -17.08 9.49
C ARG A 269 -3.36 -17.13 9.33
N ARG A 270 -3.97 -16.04 8.83
CA ARG A 270 -5.43 -15.96 8.65
C ARG A 270 -5.90 -16.66 7.39
N SER A 271 -5.09 -16.64 6.36
CA SER A 271 -5.41 -17.21 5.05
C SER A 271 -4.14 -17.38 4.23
N ASP A 272 -4.22 -18.21 3.18
CA ASP A 272 -3.15 -18.36 2.17
C ASP A 272 -3.06 -17.15 1.21
N THR A 273 -3.75 -16.04 1.51
CA THR A 273 -3.76 -14.83 0.70
C THR A 273 -2.36 -14.21 0.67
N PRO A 274 -1.75 -14.01 -0.50
CA PRO A 274 -0.43 -13.40 -0.61
C PRO A 274 -0.37 -12.00 0.03
N VAL A 275 0.79 -11.67 0.61
CA VAL A 275 1.03 -10.36 1.25
C VAL A 275 2.16 -9.66 0.52
N PHE A 276 1.94 -8.41 0.13
CA PHE A 276 2.94 -7.50 -0.41
C PHE A 276 3.26 -6.40 0.59
N VAL A 277 4.51 -5.98 0.63
CA VAL A 277 4.98 -4.85 1.43
C VAL A 277 5.77 -3.91 0.54
N THR A 278 5.37 -2.64 0.51
CA THR A 278 6.08 -1.55 -0.16
C THR A 278 6.48 -0.49 0.86
N GLY A 279 7.48 0.32 0.55
CA GLY A 279 7.75 1.50 1.37
C GLY A 279 9.17 2.03 1.30
N ASP A 280 9.32 3.27 1.82
CA ASP A 280 10.57 3.87 2.22
C ASP A 280 10.82 3.52 3.70
N MET A 281 11.72 2.60 3.94
CA MET A 281 11.99 2.12 5.29
C MET A 281 12.99 3.01 6.04
N ASN A 282 13.58 4.02 5.36
CA ASN A 282 14.62 4.88 5.89
C ASN A 282 15.74 4.10 6.62
N GLU A 283 15.85 2.83 6.23
CA GLU A 283 16.80 1.87 6.79
C GLU A 283 17.32 0.97 5.67
N ARG A 284 18.61 0.82 5.63
CA ARG A 284 19.34 0.09 4.59
C ARG A 284 19.14 -1.43 4.72
N GLY A 285 20.12 -2.22 4.26
CA GLY A 285 20.04 -3.69 4.22
C GLY A 285 19.65 -4.38 5.54
N SER A 286 19.81 -3.72 6.70
CA SER A 286 19.31 -4.23 7.98
C SER A 286 17.79 -4.39 8.04
N TYR A 287 17.03 -3.56 7.32
CA TYR A 287 15.60 -3.76 7.19
C TYR A 287 15.27 -5.07 6.46
N PHE A 288 15.90 -5.29 5.30
CA PHE A 288 15.77 -6.54 4.55
C PHE A 288 16.04 -7.75 5.46
N CYS A 289 17.15 -7.71 6.21
CA CYS A 289 17.56 -8.82 7.08
C CYS A 289 16.52 -9.12 8.18
N ARG A 290 15.96 -8.07 8.79
CA ARG A 290 14.95 -8.25 9.84
C ARG A 290 13.63 -8.75 9.27
N LEU A 291 13.16 -8.15 8.17
CA LEU A 291 11.88 -8.55 7.59
C LEU A 291 11.93 -9.99 7.08
N THR A 292 12.94 -10.36 6.30
CA THR A 292 13.08 -11.71 5.72
C THR A 292 13.49 -12.77 6.74
N GLY A 293 14.09 -12.37 7.86
CA GLY A 293 14.38 -13.26 8.99
C GLY A 293 13.18 -13.45 9.93
N GLY A 294 12.27 -12.48 9.99
CA GLY A 294 11.11 -12.51 10.90
C GLY A 294 9.78 -12.90 10.24
N ALA A 295 9.70 -12.86 8.92
CA ALA A 295 8.52 -13.24 8.13
C ALA A 295 8.95 -13.93 6.82
N PRO A 296 8.12 -14.82 6.24
CA PRO A 296 8.43 -15.55 5.02
C PRO A 296 8.28 -14.65 3.78
N MET A 297 9.12 -13.63 3.66
CA MET A 297 9.11 -12.64 2.60
C MET A 297 10.32 -12.78 1.68
N VAL A 298 10.13 -12.41 0.40
CA VAL A 298 11.19 -12.28 -0.60
C VAL A 298 11.15 -10.86 -1.16
N ALA A 299 12.32 -10.25 -1.43
CA ALA A 299 12.40 -8.94 -2.04
C ALA A 299 12.33 -9.04 -3.56
N ALA A 300 11.63 -8.09 -4.20
CA ALA A 300 11.51 -8.03 -5.66
C ALA A 300 12.88 -7.86 -6.36
N ARG A 301 13.81 -7.12 -5.72
CA ARG A 301 15.15 -6.94 -6.27
C ARG A 301 16.08 -8.15 -6.01
N GLY A 302 15.63 -9.16 -5.25
CA GLY A 302 16.46 -10.31 -4.90
C GLY A 302 17.14 -10.18 -3.53
N GLY A 303 18.21 -10.96 -3.36
CA GLY A 303 18.89 -11.15 -2.07
C GLY A 303 18.43 -12.44 -1.37
N SER A 304 19.15 -12.84 -0.32
CA SER A 304 18.82 -14.04 0.46
C SER A 304 19.10 -13.85 1.95
N ASN A 305 18.40 -14.65 2.77
CA ASN A 305 18.62 -14.73 4.22
C ASN A 305 18.75 -16.20 4.69
N ASN A 306 19.16 -17.09 3.80
CA ASN A 306 19.44 -18.49 4.09
C ASN A 306 20.95 -18.67 4.38
N GLY A 307 21.32 -19.01 5.62
CA GLY A 307 22.71 -19.16 6.03
C GLY A 307 23.50 -17.84 6.13
N GLY A 308 22.78 -16.73 6.33
CA GLY A 308 23.32 -15.38 6.45
C GLY A 308 22.58 -14.38 5.59
N CYS A 309 22.40 -13.18 6.11
CA CYS A 309 21.66 -12.13 5.42
C CYS A 309 22.51 -11.42 4.35
N ARG A 310 22.06 -11.46 3.11
CA ARG A 310 22.70 -10.85 1.95
C ARG A 310 21.65 -10.11 1.10
N PRO A 311 21.33 -8.84 1.41
CA PRO A 311 20.49 -8.04 0.54
C PRO A 311 21.21 -7.77 -0.78
N ASP A 312 20.50 -7.79 -1.91
CA ASP A 312 21.08 -7.50 -3.24
C ASP A 312 21.67 -6.08 -3.27
N ASN A 313 20.95 -5.10 -2.74
CA ASN A 313 21.49 -3.75 -2.53
C ASN A 313 21.47 -3.38 -1.04
N PRO A 314 22.62 -3.44 -0.34
CA PRO A 314 22.68 -3.11 1.08
C PRO A 314 22.45 -1.62 1.38
N ARG A 315 22.41 -0.75 0.37
CA ARG A 315 22.20 0.71 0.52
C ARG A 315 20.75 1.13 0.26
N ALA A 316 19.92 0.25 -0.30
CA ALA A 316 18.51 0.56 -0.60
C ALA A 316 17.74 0.89 0.68
N VAL A 317 16.89 1.91 0.61
CA VAL A 317 15.93 2.28 1.66
C VAL A 317 14.49 2.06 1.19
N ASP A 318 14.26 2.11 -0.12
CA ASP A 318 12.99 1.82 -0.77
C ASP A 318 12.90 0.35 -1.14
N TRP A 319 11.76 -0.28 -0.90
CA TRP A 319 11.62 -1.72 -1.02
C TRP A 319 10.25 -2.16 -1.56
N ILE A 320 10.27 -3.28 -2.28
CA ILE A 320 9.10 -4.11 -2.63
C ILE A 320 9.38 -5.53 -2.16
N PHE A 321 8.45 -6.11 -1.39
CA PHE A 321 8.50 -7.50 -0.95
C PHE A 321 7.18 -8.21 -1.27
N GLY A 322 7.26 -9.53 -1.47
CA GLY A 322 6.13 -10.44 -1.53
C GLY A 322 6.31 -11.60 -0.55
N SER A 323 5.22 -12.19 -0.08
CA SER A 323 5.28 -13.42 0.71
C SER A 323 5.76 -14.61 -0.11
N ARG A 324 6.20 -15.70 0.54
CA ARG A 324 6.55 -16.95 -0.15
C ARG A 324 5.41 -17.41 -1.05
N GLY A 325 5.74 -17.87 -2.27
CA GLY A 325 4.76 -18.21 -3.32
C GLY A 325 4.54 -17.08 -4.33
N VAL A 326 4.99 -15.85 -4.03
CA VAL A 326 5.09 -14.78 -5.00
C VAL A 326 6.45 -14.88 -5.71
N SER A 327 6.46 -14.75 -7.02
CA SER A 327 7.68 -14.51 -7.79
C SER A 327 7.65 -13.12 -8.41
N PHE A 328 8.83 -12.56 -8.66
CA PHE A 328 8.98 -11.25 -9.28
C PHE A 328 9.85 -11.36 -10.53
N THR A 329 9.45 -10.61 -11.56
CA THR A 329 10.24 -10.36 -12.77
C THR A 329 10.30 -8.87 -13.04
N ASP A 330 11.12 -8.47 -14.00
CA ASP A 330 11.18 -7.10 -14.54
C ASP A 330 11.32 -6.03 -13.44
N TYR A 331 12.14 -6.32 -12.41
CA TYR A 331 12.42 -5.33 -11.38
C TYR A 331 13.19 -4.15 -11.95
N VAL A 332 12.64 -2.96 -11.75
CA VAL A 332 13.24 -1.68 -12.16
C VAL A 332 13.38 -0.76 -10.96
N GLU A 333 14.53 -0.16 -10.81
CA GLU A 333 14.80 1.00 -9.97
C GLU A 333 14.96 2.20 -10.90
N ASP A 334 13.84 2.84 -11.27
CA ASP A 334 13.86 3.98 -12.20
C ASP A 334 14.45 5.21 -11.50
N ARG A 335 15.55 5.72 -12.11
CA ARG A 335 16.26 6.95 -11.76
C ARG A 335 16.47 7.82 -13.00
N GLY A 336 15.58 7.68 -13.99
CA GLY A 336 15.63 8.46 -15.22
C GLY A 336 15.27 9.93 -14.98
N SER A 337 15.52 10.76 -15.98
CA SER A 337 15.38 12.21 -15.90
C SER A 337 13.99 12.68 -15.43
N LEU A 338 12.92 11.95 -15.78
CA LEU A 338 11.58 12.29 -15.30
C LEU A 338 11.43 12.01 -13.80
N VAL A 339 12.06 10.94 -13.27
CA VAL A 339 12.09 10.66 -11.83
C VAL A 339 12.88 11.74 -11.10
N ASP A 340 14.06 12.12 -11.61
CA ASP A 340 14.94 13.11 -10.97
C ASP A 340 14.29 14.49 -10.77
N ILE A 341 13.39 14.89 -11.70
CA ILE A 341 12.62 16.13 -11.55
C ILE A 341 11.34 15.96 -10.72
N THR A 342 10.89 14.71 -10.53
CA THR A 342 9.65 14.39 -9.78
C THR A 342 9.93 14.24 -8.30
N THR A 343 11.01 13.55 -7.92
CA THR A 343 11.31 13.17 -6.53
C THR A 343 12.82 13.03 -6.32
N ASP A 344 13.25 12.88 -5.07
CA ASP A 344 14.64 12.55 -4.71
C ASP A 344 14.82 11.06 -4.34
N HIS A 345 13.80 10.24 -4.59
CA HIS A 345 13.81 8.78 -4.49
C HIS A 345 13.66 8.11 -5.85
N PRO A 346 14.12 6.87 -6.04
CA PRO A 346 13.77 6.11 -7.23
C PRO A 346 12.28 5.73 -7.20
N MET A 347 11.68 5.54 -8.38
CA MET A 347 10.45 4.77 -8.48
C MET A 347 10.82 3.30 -8.63
N LEU A 348 10.40 2.46 -7.67
CA LEU A 348 10.57 1.03 -7.78
C LEU A 348 9.35 0.40 -8.46
N VAL A 349 9.60 -0.49 -9.41
CA VAL A 349 8.55 -1.27 -10.07
C VAL A 349 9.00 -2.72 -10.19
N ALA A 350 8.08 -3.66 -9.99
CA ALA A 350 8.31 -5.07 -10.25
C ALA A 350 7.02 -5.71 -10.78
N ARG A 351 7.15 -6.64 -11.69
CA ARG A 351 6.04 -7.50 -12.09
C ARG A 351 5.94 -8.66 -11.11
N ALA A 352 4.82 -8.73 -10.40
CA ALA A 352 4.52 -9.81 -9.48
C ALA A 352 3.72 -10.89 -10.21
N HIS A 353 4.09 -12.16 -10.02
CA HIS A 353 3.36 -13.33 -10.48
C HIS A 353 2.77 -14.07 -9.29
N LEU A 354 1.48 -14.35 -9.36
CA LEU A 354 0.70 -15.12 -8.38
C LEU A 354 0.10 -16.35 -9.02
N VAL A 355 0.11 -17.45 -8.28
CA VAL A 355 -0.78 -18.59 -8.50
C VAL A 355 -1.79 -18.56 -7.36
N GLY A 356 -3.04 -18.24 -7.65
CA GLY A 356 -4.06 -17.98 -6.65
C GLY A 356 -5.20 -18.98 -6.71
N ARG A 357 -5.90 -19.12 -5.60
CA ARG A 357 -7.28 -19.67 -5.61
C ARG A 357 -8.23 -18.50 -5.82
N PRO A 358 -9.32 -18.67 -6.60
CA PRO A 358 -10.41 -17.70 -6.61
C PRO A 358 -10.92 -17.50 -5.19
N ALA A 359 -11.45 -16.31 -4.88
CA ALA A 359 -12.18 -16.11 -3.63
C ALA A 359 -13.23 -17.22 -3.50
N ASP A 360 -13.31 -17.84 -2.33
CA ASP A 360 -14.30 -18.88 -2.07
C ASP A 360 -15.70 -18.28 -2.20
N THR A 361 -16.37 -18.55 -3.33
CA THR A 361 -17.73 -18.10 -3.60
C THR A 361 -18.77 -18.93 -2.87
N SER A 362 -18.38 -19.94 -2.07
CA SER A 362 -19.29 -20.79 -1.31
C SER A 362 -20.06 -20.05 -0.21
N GLY A 363 -19.75 -18.78 0.04
CA GLY A 363 -20.46 -17.90 0.99
C GLY A 363 -21.50 -16.97 0.36
N VAL A 364 -21.72 -17.01 -0.95
CA VAL A 364 -22.91 -16.37 -1.54
C VAL A 364 -24.10 -17.23 -1.14
N PRO A 365 -25.10 -16.72 -0.36
CA PRO A 365 -26.31 -17.48 -0.11
C PRO A 365 -26.91 -17.84 -1.46
N GLY A 366 -26.76 -19.10 -1.84
CA GLY A 366 -27.39 -19.65 -3.01
C GLY A 366 -28.87 -19.46 -2.87
N ASP A 367 -29.47 -19.00 -3.93
CA ASP A 367 -30.88 -19.12 -4.28
C ASP A 367 -31.87 -18.92 -3.13
N LEU A 368 -32.47 -17.74 -3.11
CA LEU A 368 -33.82 -17.61 -2.62
C LEU A 368 -34.63 -18.73 -3.31
N PRO A 369 -35.33 -19.60 -2.55
CA PRO A 369 -36.16 -20.67 -3.14
C PRO A 369 -37.12 -20.02 -4.14
N GLY A 370 -37.16 -20.59 -5.33
CA GLY A 370 -37.83 -20.09 -6.50
C GLY A 370 -39.19 -19.50 -6.20
N ALA A 371 -39.46 -18.36 -6.78
CA ALA A 371 -40.81 -17.88 -7.01
C ALA A 371 -41.55 -19.05 -7.75
N VAL A 372 -42.47 -19.65 -7.05
CA VAL A 372 -43.41 -20.61 -7.64
C VAL A 372 -44.19 -19.82 -8.66
N SER A 373 -43.94 -20.07 -9.94
CA SER A 373 -44.81 -19.65 -11.01
C SER A 373 -46.11 -20.40 -10.81
N GLY A 374 -47.11 -19.72 -10.25
CA GLY A 374 -48.46 -20.15 -10.29
C GLY A 374 -49.04 -19.75 -11.65
N ASP A 375 -49.42 -20.72 -12.40
CA ASP A 375 -50.40 -20.57 -13.47
C ASP A 375 -51.76 -20.06 -12.93
#